data_fe4e35b0e05531bfb9228122be4744bb
#
_entry.id   fe4e35b0e05531bfb9228122be4744bb
#
_cell.length_a   1.000
_cell.length_b   1.000
_cell.length_c   1.000
_cell.angle_alpha   90.00
_cell.angle_beta   90.00
_cell.angle_gamma   90.00
#
_symmetry.space_group_name_H-M   'P 1'
#
loop_
_entity.id
_entity.type
_entity.pdbx_description
1 polymer ?
#
loop_
_entity_poly.entity_id
_entity_poly.type
_entity_poly.pdbx_seq_one_letter_code
_entity_poly.pdbx_strand_id
1 'polypeptide(L)'
;MKVFLGGTCAESKWRDNIIPQLKCEYFNPVVDDWTPDCQKIEEREKRICEYHRYVITPKMQGVFSIAEAVNDSIQLHNRCIFCVTKEDDDREWTKGELKSLNATSELIKNNGGIILSSLDEVVEYINNEYDRIPSIEQQLEYYKKRTEHLMILWNRLIHHIIPEGWYCMAADTWSCEEEECNECIDRLNRPFVQKLIKRKKF
;
A
#
# COMPACT_ATOMS: atom_id res chain seq x y z
N MET A 1 3.11 3.85 -4.77
CA MET A 1 3.93 2.97 -3.90
C MET A 1 5.18 3.71 -3.47
N LYS A 2 5.50 3.71 -2.18
CA LYS A 2 6.72 4.27 -1.61
C LYS A 2 7.44 3.20 -0.78
N VAL A 3 8.76 3.16 -0.85
CA VAL A 3 9.60 2.11 -0.26
C VAL A 3 10.59 2.72 0.73
N PHE A 4 10.67 2.18 1.95
CA PHE A 4 11.70 2.49 2.92
C PHE A 4 12.98 1.69 2.63
N LEU A 5 14.14 2.34 2.57
CA LEU A 5 15.42 1.73 2.25
C LEU A 5 16.30 1.62 3.52
N GLY A 6 15.94 0.74 4.44
CA GLY A 6 16.70 0.40 5.64
C GLY A 6 17.88 -0.52 5.39
N GLY A 7 18.72 -0.73 6.39
CA GLY A 7 19.87 -1.64 6.31
C GLY A 7 21.21 -0.95 6.56
N THR A 8 22.30 -1.59 6.11
CA THR A 8 23.66 -1.09 6.31
C THR A 8 23.84 0.33 5.80
N CYS A 9 24.32 1.23 6.64
CA CYS A 9 24.58 2.63 6.31
C CYS A 9 26.07 2.88 6.06
N ALA A 10 26.94 2.46 6.96
CA ALA A 10 28.36 2.74 6.97
C ALA A 10 29.04 2.46 5.62
N GLU A 11 29.46 3.49 4.91
CA GLU A 11 30.24 3.43 3.65
C GLU A 11 29.73 2.43 2.58
N SER A 12 28.61 1.80 2.80
CA SER A 12 28.02 0.86 1.86
C SER A 12 27.26 1.58 0.77
N LYS A 13 27.57 1.28 -0.47
CA LYS A 13 26.99 1.91 -1.66
C LYS A 13 25.79 1.16 -2.25
N TRP A 14 25.23 0.20 -1.52
CA TRP A 14 24.13 -0.61 -2.05
C TRP A 14 22.93 0.25 -2.48
N ARG A 15 22.66 1.37 -1.77
CA ARG A 15 21.58 2.29 -2.14
C ARG A 15 21.84 2.99 -3.46
N ASP A 16 23.07 3.42 -3.68
CA ASP A 16 23.47 4.09 -4.93
C ASP A 16 23.30 3.14 -6.14
N ASN A 17 23.48 1.85 -5.90
CA ASN A 17 23.33 0.83 -6.94
C ASN A 17 21.85 0.57 -7.29
N ILE A 18 20.94 0.57 -6.33
CA ILE A 18 19.54 0.24 -6.59
C ILE A 18 18.66 1.44 -6.91
N ILE A 19 18.90 2.60 -6.27
CA ILE A 19 18.04 3.80 -6.40
C ILE A 19 17.81 4.20 -7.86
N PRO A 20 18.82 4.25 -8.75
CA PRO A 20 18.61 4.63 -10.14
C PRO A 20 17.72 3.67 -10.95
N GLN A 21 17.50 2.46 -10.43
CA GLN A 21 16.75 1.39 -11.10
C GLN A 21 15.31 1.27 -10.59
N LEU A 22 14.95 1.96 -9.49
CA LEU A 22 13.62 1.91 -8.93
C LEU A 22 12.63 2.74 -9.73
N LYS A 23 11.45 2.16 -10.02
CA LYS A 23 10.33 2.82 -10.70
C LYS A 23 9.42 3.59 -9.73
N CYS A 24 9.52 3.32 -8.44
CA CYS A 24 8.66 3.87 -7.41
C CYS A 24 9.36 4.94 -6.56
N GLU A 25 8.60 5.66 -5.77
CA GLU A 25 9.14 6.56 -4.76
C GLU A 25 9.87 5.77 -3.66
N TYR A 26 10.85 6.39 -3.04
CA TYR A 26 11.58 5.79 -1.94
C TYR A 26 11.88 6.82 -0.84
N PHE A 27 12.18 6.34 0.34
CA PHE A 27 12.79 7.09 1.42
C PHE A 27 14.14 6.45 1.79
N ASN A 28 15.21 7.25 1.70
CA ASN A 28 16.55 6.87 2.14
C ASN A 28 16.80 7.51 3.52
N PRO A 29 16.94 6.72 4.61
CA PRO A 29 17.14 7.26 5.95
C PRO A 29 18.58 7.75 6.22
N VAL A 30 19.51 7.57 5.29
CA VAL A 30 20.90 7.99 5.48
C VAL A 30 21.00 9.50 5.40
N VAL A 31 21.60 10.09 6.42
CA VAL A 31 21.90 11.52 6.53
C VAL A 31 23.35 11.70 6.95
N ASP A 32 23.96 12.81 6.56
CA ASP A 32 25.37 13.12 6.91
C ASP A 32 25.53 13.42 8.41
N ASP A 33 24.55 14.10 9.00
CA ASP A 33 24.51 14.43 10.42
C ASP A 33 23.19 13.98 11.04
N TRP A 34 23.27 12.98 11.92
CA TRP A 34 22.10 12.40 12.56
C TRP A 34 21.68 13.20 13.80
N THR A 35 20.45 13.66 13.80
CA THR A 35 19.84 14.41 14.89
C THR A 35 18.57 13.71 15.39
N PRO A 36 18.08 14.03 16.62
CA PRO A 36 16.80 13.51 17.10
C PRO A 36 15.60 13.83 16.22
N ASP A 37 15.68 14.89 15.42
CA ASP A 37 14.62 15.21 14.46
C ASP A 37 14.68 14.31 13.22
N CYS A 38 15.87 13.85 12.83
CA CYS A 38 16.01 12.84 11.77
C CYS A 38 15.31 11.54 12.15
N GLN A 39 15.38 11.13 13.42
CA GLN A 39 14.66 9.96 13.92
C GLN A 39 13.14 10.12 13.76
N LYS A 40 12.58 11.28 14.11
CA LYS A 40 11.14 11.54 13.97
C LYS A 40 10.71 11.53 12.49
N ILE A 41 11.55 12.08 11.62
CA ILE A 41 11.31 12.06 10.16
C ILE A 41 11.32 10.61 9.66
N GLU A 42 12.32 9.82 10.05
CA GLU A 42 12.45 8.42 9.69
C GLU A 42 11.23 7.60 10.13
N GLU A 43 10.81 7.73 11.39
CA GLU A 43 9.63 7.07 11.92
C GLU A 43 8.35 7.45 11.18
N ARG A 44 8.20 8.73 10.81
CA ARG A 44 7.07 9.21 10.02
C ARG A 44 7.09 8.62 8.62
N GLU A 45 8.21 8.71 7.92
CA GLU A 45 8.38 8.23 6.56
C GLU A 45 8.22 6.71 6.49
N LYS A 46 8.73 5.99 7.48
CA LYS A 46 8.55 4.55 7.62
C LYS A 46 7.07 4.15 7.69
N ARG A 47 6.23 4.92 8.42
CA ARG A 47 4.78 4.69 8.47
C ARG A 47 4.05 4.94 7.16
N ILE A 48 4.59 5.82 6.31
CA ILE A 48 4.01 6.16 4.99
C ILE A 48 4.43 5.15 3.94
N CYS A 49 5.62 4.55 4.09
CA CYS A 49 6.12 3.56 3.16
C CYS A 49 5.30 2.27 3.20
N GLU A 50 4.86 1.80 2.05
CA GLU A 50 4.08 0.57 1.92
C GLU A 50 4.94 -0.67 2.07
N TYR A 51 6.21 -0.59 1.69
CA TYR A 51 7.19 -1.66 1.77
C TYR A 51 8.43 -1.21 2.51
N HIS A 52 8.94 -2.08 3.39
CA HIS A 52 10.21 -1.86 4.08
C HIS A 52 11.26 -2.82 3.56
N ARG A 53 12.41 -2.28 3.19
CA ARG A 53 13.54 -3.02 2.66
C ARG A 53 14.73 -2.89 3.58
N TYR A 54 15.30 -4.02 3.91
CA TYR A 54 16.50 -4.10 4.72
C TYR A 54 17.58 -4.86 3.97
N VAL A 55 18.59 -4.12 3.51
CA VAL A 55 19.77 -4.71 2.88
C VAL A 55 20.90 -4.71 3.88
N ILE A 56 21.38 -5.88 4.23
CA ILE A 56 22.48 -6.09 5.17
C ILE A 56 23.71 -6.53 4.40
N THR A 57 24.78 -5.75 4.53
CA THR A 57 26.04 -5.97 3.85
C THR A 57 27.16 -6.23 4.84
N PRO A 58 28.32 -6.82 4.44
CA PRO A 58 29.47 -7.05 5.31
C PRO A 58 30.08 -5.80 5.96
N LYS A 59 29.70 -4.62 5.50
CA LYS A 59 30.08 -3.34 6.11
C LYS A 59 29.21 -2.94 7.31
N MET A 60 28.23 -3.75 7.66
CA MET A 60 27.36 -3.48 8.81
C MET A 60 28.16 -3.34 10.09
N GLN A 61 27.94 -2.24 10.82
CA GLN A 61 28.57 -1.97 12.11
C GLN A 61 27.62 -2.15 13.30
N GLY A 62 26.33 -1.85 13.09
CA GLY A 62 25.29 -1.96 14.10
C GLY A 62 24.24 -3.00 13.75
N VAL A 63 23.50 -3.45 14.75
CA VAL A 63 22.48 -4.51 14.60
C VAL A 63 21.05 -3.98 14.56
N PHE A 64 20.86 -2.66 14.68
CA PHE A 64 19.52 -2.07 14.83
C PHE A 64 18.63 -2.35 13.61
N SER A 65 19.17 -2.23 12.39
CA SER A 65 18.42 -2.54 11.18
C SER A 65 17.95 -4.01 11.10
N ILE A 66 18.66 -4.93 11.73
CA ILE A 66 18.23 -6.32 11.85
C ILE A 66 17.04 -6.43 12.82
N ALA A 67 17.11 -5.75 13.97
CA ALA A 67 16.00 -5.72 14.93
C ALA A 67 14.74 -5.10 14.32
N GLU A 68 14.89 -4.02 13.55
CA GLU A 68 13.80 -3.41 12.79
C GLU A 68 13.20 -4.37 11.76
N ALA A 69 14.05 -5.06 10.98
CA ALA A 69 13.59 -6.01 9.98
C ALA A 69 12.78 -7.16 10.60
N VAL A 70 13.21 -7.68 11.75
CA VAL A 70 12.48 -8.71 12.49
C VAL A 70 11.14 -8.16 12.99
N ASN A 71 11.11 -6.96 13.58
CA ASN A 71 9.86 -6.34 14.03
C ASN A 71 8.90 -6.10 12.87
N ASP A 72 9.39 -5.56 11.76
CA ASP A 72 8.57 -5.23 10.61
C ASP A 72 8.08 -6.48 9.88
N SER A 73 8.82 -7.58 9.91
CA SER A 73 8.36 -8.86 9.35
C SER A 73 7.10 -9.40 10.03
N ILE A 74 6.92 -9.09 11.32
CA ILE A 74 5.72 -9.45 12.08
C ILE A 74 4.55 -8.51 11.72
N GLN A 75 4.83 -7.22 11.57
CA GLN A 75 3.78 -6.19 11.37
C GLN A 75 3.33 -6.05 9.91
N LEU A 76 4.24 -6.28 8.97
CA LEU A 76 4.07 -5.97 7.55
C LEU A 76 4.12 -7.22 6.67
N HIS A 77 3.32 -8.25 6.96
CA HIS A 77 3.29 -9.49 6.17
C HIS A 77 3.42 -9.24 4.66
N ASN A 78 4.37 -9.94 4.00
CA ASN A 78 4.66 -9.81 2.56
C ASN A 78 5.12 -8.41 2.10
N ARG A 79 5.41 -7.48 3.01
CA ARG A 79 5.87 -6.12 2.69
C ARG A 79 7.19 -5.76 3.37
N CYS A 80 7.71 -6.63 4.23
CA CYS A 80 9.06 -6.55 4.77
C CYS A 80 9.98 -7.44 3.93
N ILE A 81 11.00 -6.85 3.31
CA ILE A 81 11.98 -7.56 2.49
C ILE A 81 13.34 -7.47 3.16
N PHE A 82 13.98 -8.60 3.29
CA PHE A 82 15.30 -8.75 3.87
C PHE A 82 16.26 -9.38 2.88
N CYS A 83 17.36 -8.71 2.63
CA CYS A 83 18.42 -9.15 1.72
C CYS A 83 19.77 -9.11 2.44
N VAL A 84 20.49 -10.22 2.41
CA VAL A 84 21.87 -10.29 2.88
C VAL A 84 22.77 -10.42 1.66
N THR A 85 23.58 -9.41 1.37
CA THR A 85 24.55 -9.48 0.27
C THR A 85 25.73 -10.36 0.67
N LYS A 86 26.35 -11.04 -0.31
CA LYS A 86 27.51 -11.91 -0.05
C LYS A 86 28.76 -11.12 0.26
N GLU A 87 28.94 -10.00 -0.43
CA GLU A 87 30.09 -9.13 -0.39
C GLU A 87 29.67 -7.65 -0.44
N ASP A 88 30.56 -6.77 -0.03
CA ASP A 88 30.44 -5.31 -0.17
C ASP A 88 31.84 -4.73 -0.32
N ASP A 89 32.23 -4.39 -1.56
CA ASP A 89 33.60 -4.09 -2.00
C ASP A 89 34.57 -5.23 -1.64
N ASP A 90 35.51 -4.97 -0.72
CA ASP A 90 36.54 -5.88 -0.26
C ASP A 90 36.16 -6.68 0.99
N ARG A 91 34.93 -6.53 1.47
CA ARG A 91 34.45 -7.22 2.68
C ARG A 91 33.54 -8.40 2.36
N GLU A 92 33.81 -9.49 3.05
CA GLU A 92 33.01 -10.70 3.05
C GLU A 92 32.62 -11.08 4.49
N TRP A 93 31.56 -11.86 4.62
CA TRP A 93 31.11 -12.38 5.88
C TRP A 93 32.01 -13.53 6.38
N THR A 94 32.27 -13.56 7.65
CA THR A 94 32.78 -14.79 8.28
C THR A 94 31.70 -15.87 8.30
N LYS A 95 32.13 -17.15 8.43
CA LYS A 95 31.19 -18.29 8.56
C LYS A 95 30.23 -18.14 9.74
N GLY A 96 30.69 -17.54 10.84
CA GLY A 96 29.89 -17.31 12.04
C GLY A 96 28.77 -16.27 11.82
N GLU A 97 29.12 -15.17 11.17
CA GLU A 97 28.17 -14.12 10.82
C GLU A 97 27.11 -14.62 9.83
N LEU A 98 27.53 -15.32 8.78
CA LEU A 98 26.60 -15.93 7.81
C LEU A 98 25.63 -16.91 8.50
N LYS A 99 26.13 -17.73 9.43
CA LYS A 99 25.26 -18.64 10.18
C LYS A 99 24.20 -17.89 10.97
N SER A 100 24.56 -16.77 11.61
CA SER A 100 23.65 -15.92 12.36
C SER A 100 22.65 -15.22 11.46
N LEU A 101 23.12 -14.66 10.33
CA LEU A 101 22.25 -13.98 9.36
C LEU A 101 21.28 -14.94 8.67
N ASN A 102 21.69 -16.17 8.38
CA ASN A 102 20.81 -17.20 7.84
C ASN A 102 19.70 -17.56 8.85
N ALA A 103 20.03 -17.68 10.13
CA ALA A 103 19.02 -17.90 11.17
C ALA A 103 18.04 -16.71 11.29
N THR A 104 18.55 -15.50 11.17
CA THR A 104 17.71 -14.28 11.13
C THR A 104 16.82 -14.27 9.88
N SER A 105 17.34 -14.63 8.73
CA SER A 105 16.55 -14.73 7.49
C SER A 105 15.41 -15.74 7.62
N GLU A 106 15.67 -16.91 8.21
CA GLU A 106 14.61 -17.91 8.47
C GLU A 106 13.57 -17.40 9.46
N LEU A 107 13.98 -16.66 10.50
CA LEU A 107 13.03 -16.03 11.43
C LEU A 107 12.13 -15.04 10.73
N ILE A 108 12.70 -14.13 9.93
CA ILE A 108 11.95 -13.13 9.15
C ILE A 108 10.99 -13.80 8.16
N LYS A 109 11.44 -14.85 7.47
CA LYS A 109 10.63 -15.66 6.57
C LYS A 109 9.44 -16.30 7.28
N ASN A 110 9.67 -16.89 8.45
CA ASN A 110 8.62 -17.51 9.26
C ASN A 110 7.58 -16.51 9.77
N ASN A 111 7.97 -15.26 9.95
CA ASN A 111 7.05 -14.14 10.26
C ASN A 111 6.27 -13.63 9.04
N GLY A 112 6.55 -14.14 7.83
CA GLY A 112 5.92 -13.70 6.58
C GLY A 112 6.70 -12.63 5.82
N GLY A 113 7.96 -12.35 6.20
CA GLY A 113 8.86 -11.50 5.41
C GLY A 113 9.40 -12.20 4.17
N ILE A 114 9.88 -11.42 3.23
CA ILE A 114 10.42 -11.88 1.95
C ILE A 114 11.93 -11.85 2.02
N ILE A 115 12.56 -12.99 1.68
CA ILE A 115 14.01 -13.12 1.69
C ILE A 115 14.52 -13.11 0.25
N LEU A 116 15.45 -12.22 -0.04
CA LEU A 116 16.11 -12.09 -1.34
C LEU A 116 17.63 -12.21 -1.16
N SER A 117 18.32 -12.66 -2.20
CA SER A 117 19.73 -13.06 -2.13
C SER A 117 20.67 -12.08 -2.83
N SER A 118 20.13 -11.11 -3.59
CA SER A 118 20.92 -10.13 -4.33
C SER A 118 20.22 -8.79 -4.45
N LEU A 119 20.96 -7.74 -4.78
CA LEU A 119 20.39 -6.42 -5.06
C LEU A 119 19.52 -6.43 -6.32
N ASP A 120 19.89 -7.23 -7.32
CA ASP A 120 19.10 -7.35 -8.56
C ASP A 120 17.72 -7.95 -8.28
N GLU A 121 17.65 -9.01 -7.44
CA GLU A 121 16.37 -9.55 -6.98
C GLU A 121 15.55 -8.53 -6.21
N VAL A 122 16.19 -7.65 -5.41
CA VAL A 122 15.50 -6.58 -4.69
C VAL A 122 14.89 -5.58 -5.66
N VAL A 123 15.64 -5.13 -6.67
CA VAL A 123 15.15 -4.20 -7.69
C VAL A 123 14.02 -4.82 -8.50
N GLU A 124 14.21 -6.05 -8.98
CA GLU A 124 13.20 -6.77 -9.76
C GLU A 124 11.90 -6.93 -8.96
N TYR A 125 11.99 -7.37 -7.71
CA TYR A 125 10.82 -7.54 -6.86
C TYR A 125 10.07 -6.22 -6.65
N ILE A 126 10.77 -5.11 -6.32
CA ILE A 126 10.16 -3.80 -6.10
C ILE A 126 9.45 -3.33 -7.37
N ASN A 127 10.12 -3.42 -8.51
CA ASN A 127 9.59 -2.95 -9.77
C ASN A 127 8.39 -3.79 -10.23
N ASN A 128 8.41 -5.12 -10.00
CA ASN A 128 7.29 -5.99 -10.28
C ASN A 128 6.07 -5.66 -9.41
N GLU A 129 6.26 -5.37 -8.11
CA GLU A 129 5.18 -4.94 -7.23
C GLU A 129 4.62 -3.57 -7.66
N TYR A 130 5.49 -2.65 -8.10
CA TYR A 130 5.07 -1.36 -8.64
C TYR A 130 4.23 -1.51 -9.91
N ASP A 131 4.66 -2.37 -10.85
CA ASP A 131 3.96 -2.61 -12.11
C ASP A 131 2.61 -3.33 -11.92
N ARG A 132 2.38 -4.00 -10.78
CA ARG A 132 1.09 -4.60 -10.41
C ARG A 132 0.06 -3.58 -9.94
N ILE A 133 0.49 -2.37 -9.56
CA ILE A 133 -0.44 -1.32 -9.15
C ILE A 133 -1.23 -0.86 -10.37
N PRO A 134 -2.57 -0.96 -10.37
CA PRO A 134 -3.37 -0.50 -11.50
C PRO A 134 -3.12 0.98 -11.77
N SER A 135 -3.02 1.35 -13.04
CA SER A 135 -2.93 2.77 -13.41
C SER A 135 -4.16 3.56 -12.92
N ILE A 136 -4.04 4.87 -12.86
CA ILE A 136 -5.17 5.75 -12.49
C ILE A 136 -6.35 5.52 -13.43
N GLU A 137 -6.08 5.32 -14.72
CA GLU A 137 -7.09 5.03 -15.73
C GLU A 137 -7.79 3.68 -15.45
N GLN A 138 -7.05 2.63 -15.12
CA GLN A 138 -7.59 1.32 -14.76
C GLN A 138 -8.41 1.38 -13.48
N GLN A 139 -7.96 2.12 -12.46
CA GLN A 139 -8.70 2.35 -11.24
C GLN A 139 -9.99 3.12 -11.52
N LEU A 140 -9.92 4.19 -12.31
CA LEU A 140 -11.10 4.97 -12.70
C LEU A 140 -12.13 4.12 -13.45
N GLU A 141 -11.68 3.31 -14.39
CA GLU A 141 -12.55 2.39 -15.14
C GLU A 141 -13.21 1.35 -14.22
N TYR A 142 -12.47 0.79 -13.27
CA TYR A 142 -13.01 -0.10 -12.25
C TYR A 142 -14.11 0.57 -11.42
N TYR A 143 -13.87 1.80 -10.94
CA TYR A 143 -14.87 2.53 -10.15
C TYR A 143 -16.09 2.95 -10.97
N LYS A 144 -15.92 3.33 -12.25
CA LYS A 144 -17.03 3.60 -13.15
C LYS A 144 -17.92 2.38 -13.30
N LYS A 145 -17.37 1.23 -13.66
CA LYS A 145 -18.13 -0.04 -13.78
C LYS A 145 -18.83 -0.43 -12.50
N ARG A 146 -18.17 -0.24 -11.34
CA ARG A 146 -18.77 -0.52 -10.04
C ARG A 146 -19.93 0.42 -9.72
N THR A 147 -19.80 1.70 -10.07
CA THR A 147 -20.87 2.69 -9.88
C THR A 147 -22.08 2.36 -10.77
N GLU A 148 -21.85 2.06 -12.03
CA GLU A 148 -22.91 1.61 -12.96
C GLU A 148 -23.63 0.36 -12.44
N HIS A 149 -22.89 -0.63 -11.94
CA HIS A 149 -23.48 -1.83 -11.34
C HIS A 149 -24.32 -1.52 -10.12
N LEU A 150 -23.85 -0.63 -9.24
CA LEU A 150 -24.60 -0.16 -8.07
C LEU A 150 -25.87 0.61 -8.46
N MET A 151 -25.83 1.40 -9.51
CA MET A 151 -27.02 2.08 -10.06
C MET A 151 -28.04 1.09 -10.59
N ILE A 152 -27.61 0.06 -11.30
CA ILE A 152 -28.50 -1.02 -11.79
C ILE A 152 -29.15 -1.74 -10.60
N LEU A 153 -28.37 -2.11 -9.58
CA LEU A 153 -28.90 -2.75 -8.37
C LEU A 153 -29.87 -1.83 -7.61
N TRP A 154 -29.53 -0.57 -7.50
CA TRP A 154 -30.39 0.45 -6.90
C TRP A 154 -31.71 0.59 -7.64
N ASN A 155 -31.68 0.68 -8.95
CA ASN A 155 -32.87 0.73 -9.79
C ASN A 155 -33.75 -0.52 -9.60
N ARG A 156 -33.13 -1.72 -9.61
CA ARG A 156 -33.87 -2.98 -9.34
C ARG A 156 -34.50 -3.00 -7.95
N LEU A 157 -33.79 -2.50 -6.93
CA LEU A 157 -34.30 -2.42 -5.57
C LEU A 157 -35.47 -1.43 -5.45
N ILE A 158 -35.37 -0.28 -6.13
CA ILE A 158 -36.44 0.70 -6.20
C ILE A 158 -37.69 0.08 -6.85
N HIS A 159 -37.54 -0.67 -7.94
CA HIS A 159 -38.64 -1.37 -8.59
C HIS A 159 -39.41 -2.34 -7.68
N HIS A 160 -38.71 -3.01 -6.77
CA HIS A 160 -39.36 -3.94 -5.82
C HIS A 160 -40.02 -3.23 -4.62
N ILE A 161 -39.56 -2.02 -4.29
CA ILE A 161 -40.01 -1.31 -3.08
C ILE A 161 -41.06 -0.24 -3.40
N ILE A 162 -41.08 0.25 -4.64
CA ILE A 162 -41.95 1.37 -5.05
C ILE A 162 -43.02 0.83 -5.99
N PRO A 163 -44.33 1.00 -5.68
CA PRO A 163 -45.42 0.57 -6.54
C PRO A 163 -45.33 1.18 -7.95
N GLU A 164 -45.88 0.42 -8.93
CA GLU A 164 -45.99 0.87 -10.32
C GLU A 164 -46.59 2.29 -10.37
N GLY A 165 -45.94 3.19 -11.07
CA GLY A 165 -46.27 4.62 -11.16
C GLY A 165 -45.24 5.57 -10.59
N TRP A 166 -44.28 5.07 -9.79
CA TRP A 166 -43.12 5.84 -9.29
C TRP A 166 -41.89 5.71 -10.17
N TYR A 167 -41.97 4.84 -11.15
CA TYR A 167 -40.85 4.38 -11.94
C TYR A 167 -40.32 5.35 -13.00
N CYS A 168 -41.22 6.17 -13.55
CA CYS A 168 -40.86 7.08 -14.64
C CYS A 168 -39.80 8.11 -14.28
N MET A 169 -39.58 8.39 -13.01
CA MET A 169 -38.71 9.49 -12.58
C MET A 169 -37.26 9.11 -12.27
N ALA A 170 -36.97 7.85 -12.03
CA ALA A 170 -35.60 7.39 -11.83
C ALA A 170 -34.88 7.15 -13.18
N ALA A 171 -35.62 6.99 -14.27
CA ALA A 171 -35.07 6.69 -15.60
C ALA A 171 -34.89 7.94 -16.47
N ASP A 172 -35.60 9.02 -16.19
CA ASP A 172 -35.63 10.19 -17.08
C ASP A 172 -35.66 11.51 -16.30
N THR A 173 -34.62 11.74 -15.51
CA THR A 173 -34.49 12.92 -14.63
C THR A 173 -34.43 14.27 -15.36
N TRP A 174 -34.38 14.27 -16.68
CA TRP A 174 -34.22 15.48 -17.50
C TRP A 174 -35.46 15.89 -18.26
N SER A 175 -36.55 15.13 -18.19
CA SER A 175 -37.78 15.37 -18.95
C SER A 175 -39.04 15.58 -18.08
N CYS A 176 -38.92 15.66 -16.75
CA CYS A 176 -40.03 15.93 -15.86
C CYS A 176 -40.51 17.36 -15.99
N GLU A 177 -41.79 17.60 -16.19
CA GLU A 177 -42.42 18.90 -16.01
C GLU A 177 -42.46 19.25 -14.52
N GLU A 178 -42.40 20.56 -14.21
CA GLU A 178 -42.24 21.10 -12.84
C GLU A 178 -43.31 20.59 -11.85
N GLU A 179 -44.54 20.34 -12.31
CA GLU A 179 -45.65 19.80 -11.50
C GLU A 179 -45.42 18.35 -11.06
N GLU A 180 -44.82 17.53 -11.89
CA GLU A 180 -44.49 16.14 -11.55
C GLU A 180 -43.34 16.04 -10.54
N CYS A 181 -42.38 16.98 -10.60
CA CYS A 181 -41.27 17.08 -9.63
C CYS A 181 -41.77 17.37 -8.22
N ASN A 182 -42.76 18.29 -8.06
CA ASN A 182 -43.36 18.62 -6.76
C ASN A 182 -44.09 17.42 -6.15
N GLU A 183 -44.81 16.65 -6.95
CA GLU A 183 -45.49 15.45 -6.46
C GLU A 183 -44.53 14.36 -5.99
N CYS A 184 -43.35 14.30 -6.57
CA CYS A 184 -42.29 13.39 -6.12
C CYS A 184 -41.58 13.86 -4.86
N ILE A 185 -41.34 15.15 -4.70
CA ILE A 185 -40.77 15.71 -3.48
C ILE A 185 -41.72 15.40 -2.31
N ASP A 186 -43.03 15.60 -2.50
CA ASP A 186 -44.03 15.27 -1.47
C ASP A 186 -44.08 13.78 -1.13
N ARG A 187 -43.87 12.91 -2.12
CA ARG A 187 -43.81 11.45 -1.92
C ARG A 187 -42.53 11.02 -1.23
N LEU A 188 -41.38 11.63 -1.55
CA LEU A 188 -40.10 11.42 -0.87
C LEU A 188 -40.13 11.89 0.59
N ASN A 189 -40.97 12.87 0.93
CA ASN A 189 -41.19 13.36 2.29
C ASN A 189 -42.08 12.46 3.17
N ARG A 190 -42.65 11.39 2.63
CA ARG A 190 -43.46 10.46 3.44
C ARG A 190 -42.63 9.80 4.54
N PRO A 191 -43.19 9.61 5.74
CA PRO A 191 -42.45 9.12 6.92
C PRO A 191 -41.70 7.80 6.71
N PHE A 192 -42.21 6.94 5.82
CA PHE A 192 -41.55 5.65 5.50
C PHE A 192 -40.27 5.85 4.69
N VAL A 193 -40.29 6.71 3.67
CA VAL A 193 -39.14 7.00 2.83
C VAL A 193 -38.07 7.75 3.62
N GLN A 194 -38.46 8.70 4.46
CA GLN A 194 -37.57 9.39 5.37
C GLN A 194 -36.92 8.45 6.41
N LYS A 195 -37.62 7.43 6.84
CA LYS A 195 -37.08 6.40 7.73
C LYS A 195 -36.02 5.51 7.05
N LEU A 196 -36.18 5.22 5.77
CA LEU A 196 -35.21 4.49 4.95
C LEU A 196 -33.94 5.34 4.69
N ILE A 197 -34.14 6.64 4.37
CA ILE A 197 -33.01 7.58 4.15
C ILE A 197 -32.20 7.79 5.45
N LYS A 198 -32.88 7.94 6.59
CA LYS A 198 -32.22 8.11 7.90
C LYS A 198 -31.45 6.86 8.36
N ARG A 199 -31.85 5.66 7.95
CA ARG A 199 -31.11 4.41 8.26
C ARG A 199 -29.84 4.20 7.44
N LYS A 200 -29.60 5.00 6.40
CA LYS A 200 -28.40 4.95 5.53
C LYS A 200 -27.32 5.98 5.82
N LYS A 201 -27.42 6.71 6.92
CA LYS A 201 -26.31 7.53 7.42
C LYS A 201 -25.49 6.70 8.42
N PHE A 202 -24.68 5.77 7.87
CA PHE A 202 -23.52 5.20 8.51
C PHE A 202 -22.40 5.15 7.49
#